data_0d43000ee0d5f07ca25795e5adc7fe4a
#
_entry.id   0d43000ee0d5f07ca25795e5adc7fe4a
#
_cell.length_a   1.000
_cell.length_b   1.000
_cell.length_c   1.000
_cell.angle_alpha   90.00
_cell.angle_beta   90.00
_cell.angle_gamma   90.00
#
_symmetry.space_group_name_H-M   'P 1'
#
loop_
_entity.id
_entity.type
_entity.pdbx_description
1 polymer ?
#
loop_
_entity_poly.entity_id
_entity_poly.type
_entity_poly.pdbx_seq_one_letter_code
_entity_poly.pdbx_strand_id
1 'polypeptide(L)'
;MRAVTLQDYKRRILHVLTYIQQHLDSSLSLDDLARLACFSPYHFHRVFRGMVGESVKEHVRRLRLERAAGELRRGSTSVIQIALDAGYESHEAFTRSFKAAFGAAPSQFRRIRRAQSATVISGVHFRPGTTLQHFRTVRGGTSMNVEIQRLQPMRVAFLRHVGPYNAVGATWDRLLTIMGKDGYLGGCPMMLGICRDDPEVTPPSKIRYDACVTVDDDFRPNGEIQVQVVEGGEYARTTHAGLYNTLGRTYAEFLGGWLPRSGRELRNAPCFEVYLNDPESTAPEDLLTDIYAPLRPISNEK
;
A
#
# COMPACT_ATOMS: atom_id res chain seq x y z
N MET A 1 -3.51 7.94 27.19
CA MET A 1 -4.24 7.37 26.02
C MET A 1 -4.01 5.85 26.01
N ARG A 2 -5.05 5.03 25.88
CA ARG A 2 -4.92 3.55 25.85
C ARG A 2 -4.11 3.14 24.63
N ALA A 3 -3.16 2.20 24.78
CA ALA A 3 -2.41 1.64 23.65
C ALA A 3 -3.36 1.03 22.62
N VAL A 4 -3.13 1.33 21.35
CA VAL A 4 -3.94 0.80 20.25
C VAL A 4 -3.59 -0.67 20.05
N THR A 5 -4.58 -1.53 20.06
CA THR A 5 -4.40 -2.97 20.02
C THR A 5 -4.65 -3.54 18.62
N LEU A 6 -4.19 -4.78 18.38
CA LEU A 6 -4.55 -5.53 17.17
C LEU A 6 -6.08 -5.58 16.98
N GLN A 7 -6.84 -5.63 18.08
CA GLN A 7 -8.30 -5.66 18.01
C GLN A 7 -8.88 -4.34 17.51
N ASP A 8 -8.25 -3.21 17.85
CA ASP A 8 -8.67 -1.91 17.31
C ASP A 8 -8.42 -1.80 15.81
N TYR A 9 -7.25 -2.25 15.35
CA TYR A 9 -6.95 -2.35 13.91
C TYR A 9 -7.94 -3.27 13.19
N LYS A 10 -8.23 -4.45 13.77
CA LYS A 10 -9.22 -5.38 13.20
C LYS A 10 -10.60 -4.77 13.09
N ARG A 11 -11.06 -4.05 14.11
CA ARG A 11 -12.36 -3.38 14.09
C ARG A 11 -12.46 -2.34 12.98
N ARG A 12 -11.41 -1.51 12.81
CA ARG A 12 -11.34 -0.50 11.74
C ARG A 12 -11.38 -1.13 10.36
N ILE A 13 -10.59 -2.17 10.12
CA ILE A 13 -10.59 -2.88 8.83
C ILE A 13 -11.91 -3.64 8.60
N LEU A 14 -12.49 -4.25 9.63
CA LEU A 14 -13.80 -4.92 9.52
C LEU A 14 -14.91 -3.95 9.11
N HIS A 15 -14.87 -2.72 9.62
CA HIS A 15 -15.80 -1.67 9.22
C HIS A 15 -15.68 -1.35 7.72
N VAL A 16 -14.45 -1.22 7.21
CA VAL A 16 -14.20 -1.01 5.77
C VAL A 16 -14.67 -2.20 4.94
N LEU A 17 -14.36 -3.42 5.34
CA LEU A 17 -14.78 -4.63 4.62
C LEU A 17 -16.31 -4.73 4.54
N THR A 18 -17.00 -4.40 5.63
CA THR A 18 -18.48 -4.36 5.67
C THR A 18 -19.01 -3.27 4.74
N TYR A 19 -18.43 -2.08 4.78
CA TYR A 19 -18.83 -0.97 3.92
C TYR A 19 -18.64 -1.30 2.44
N ILE A 20 -17.49 -1.85 2.05
CA ILE A 20 -17.24 -2.30 0.66
C ILE A 20 -18.30 -3.28 0.21
N GLN A 21 -18.64 -4.29 1.04
CA GLN A 21 -19.64 -5.30 0.69
C GLN A 21 -21.03 -4.71 0.46
N GLN A 22 -21.39 -3.66 1.20
CA GLN A 22 -22.68 -2.99 1.09
C GLN A 22 -22.76 -2.00 -0.08
N HIS A 23 -21.60 -1.53 -0.60
CA HIS A 23 -21.50 -0.47 -1.61
C HIS A 23 -20.76 -0.91 -2.88
N LEU A 24 -20.85 -2.19 -3.26
CA LEU A 24 -20.14 -2.73 -4.43
C LEU A 24 -20.50 -2.05 -5.76
N ASP A 25 -21.67 -1.44 -5.85
CA ASP A 25 -22.16 -0.74 -7.06
C ASP A 25 -21.73 0.73 -7.11
N SER A 26 -21.19 1.24 -6.00
CA SER A 26 -20.74 2.62 -5.91
C SER A 26 -19.26 2.76 -6.33
N SER A 27 -18.88 3.98 -6.69
CA SER A 27 -17.46 4.34 -6.81
C SER A 27 -16.85 4.41 -5.39
N LEU A 28 -15.96 3.49 -5.08
CA LEU A 28 -15.27 3.45 -3.80
C LEU A 28 -13.96 4.23 -3.91
N SER A 29 -13.92 5.42 -3.32
CA SER A 29 -12.70 6.21 -3.22
C SER A 29 -11.81 5.68 -2.09
N LEU A 30 -10.50 5.61 -2.36
CA LEU A 30 -9.54 5.17 -1.35
C LEU A 30 -9.49 6.13 -0.16
N ASP A 31 -9.62 7.43 -0.41
CA ASP A 31 -9.63 8.47 0.64
C ASP A 31 -10.84 8.31 1.57
N ASP A 32 -12.01 7.97 1.03
CA ASP A 32 -13.20 7.71 1.83
C ASP A 32 -13.03 6.46 2.70
N LEU A 33 -12.46 5.40 2.14
CA LEU A 33 -12.18 4.17 2.89
C LEU A 33 -11.11 4.39 3.96
N ALA A 34 -10.08 5.20 3.68
CA ALA A 34 -9.06 5.57 4.66
C ALA A 34 -9.67 6.36 5.83
N ARG A 35 -10.53 7.35 5.52
CA ARG A 35 -11.28 8.10 6.54
C ARG A 35 -12.17 7.21 7.39
N LEU A 36 -12.89 6.30 6.75
CA LEU A 36 -13.75 5.31 7.43
C LEU A 36 -12.97 4.42 8.40
N ALA A 37 -11.73 4.05 8.03
CA ALA A 37 -10.83 3.27 8.86
C ALA A 37 -10.09 4.11 9.92
N CYS A 38 -10.24 5.44 9.93
CA CYS A 38 -9.42 6.35 10.74
C CYS A 38 -7.91 6.17 10.52
N PHE A 39 -7.51 5.94 9.26
CA PHE A 39 -6.12 5.92 8.81
C PHE A 39 -5.83 7.11 7.91
N SER A 40 -4.54 7.47 7.80
CA SER A 40 -4.14 8.42 6.79
C SER A 40 -4.18 7.77 5.39
N PRO A 41 -4.42 8.55 4.31
CA PRO A 41 -4.37 8.05 2.94
C PRO A 41 -3.03 7.38 2.58
N TYR A 42 -1.91 7.85 3.16
CA TYR A 42 -0.56 7.31 2.93
C TYR A 42 -0.41 5.84 3.38
N HIS A 43 -1.16 5.43 4.40
CA HIS A 43 -0.92 4.15 5.08
C HIS A 43 -2.06 3.16 4.94
N PHE A 44 -3.28 3.64 4.69
CA PHE A 44 -4.49 2.81 4.70
C PHE A 44 -4.35 1.57 3.81
N HIS A 45 -3.96 1.76 2.55
CA HIS A 45 -3.91 0.65 1.60
C HIS A 45 -2.88 -0.41 2.02
N ARG A 46 -1.69 0.01 2.49
CA ARG A 46 -0.64 -0.90 2.97
C ARG A 46 -1.08 -1.69 4.21
N VAL A 47 -1.74 -1.02 5.17
CA VAL A 47 -2.32 -1.68 6.36
C VAL A 47 -3.43 -2.65 5.94
N PHE A 48 -4.35 -2.21 5.07
CA PHE A 48 -5.43 -3.05 4.55
C PHE A 48 -4.86 -4.31 3.89
N ARG A 49 -3.96 -4.16 2.91
CA ARG A 49 -3.33 -5.28 2.20
C ARG A 49 -2.62 -6.23 3.14
N GLY A 50 -1.81 -5.71 4.06
CA GLY A 50 -1.06 -6.54 5.00
C GLY A 50 -1.95 -7.29 5.99
N MET A 51 -3.13 -6.75 6.34
CA MET A 51 -4.07 -7.43 7.23
C MET A 51 -5.03 -8.38 6.50
N VAL A 52 -5.49 -8.01 5.30
CA VAL A 52 -6.52 -8.76 4.53
C VAL A 52 -5.89 -9.76 3.57
N GLY A 53 -4.65 -9.49 3.07
CA GLY A 53 -3.90 -10.34 2.15
C GLY A 53 -4.20 -10.05 0.67
N GLU A 54 -4.96 -9.02 0.38
CA GLU A 54 -5.27 -8.53 -0.98
C GLU A 54 -5.43 -7.01 -0.96
N SER A 55 -5.22 -6.34 -2.08
CA SER A 55 -5.47 -4.92 -2.22
C SER A 55 -6.97 -4.61 -2.17
N VAL A 56 -7.34 -3.35 -1.89
CA VAL A 56 -8.75 -2.91 -1.93
C VAL A 56 -9.37 -3.20 -3.29
N LYS A 57 -8.63 -2.93 -4.38
CA LYS A 57 -9.10 -3.15 -5.76
C LYS A 57 -9.33 -4.64 -6.06
N GLU A 58 -8.41 -5.51 -5.62
CA GLU A 58 -8.55 -6.96 -5.75
C GLU A 58 -9.74 -7.47 -4.94
N HIS A 59 -9.90 -6.98 -3.71
CA HIS A 59 -11.02 -7.33 -2.84
C HIS A 59 -12.37 -6.98 -3.47
N VAL A 60 -12.55 -5.74 -3.93
CA VAL A 60 -13.77 -5.29 -4.61
C VAL A 60 -14.05 -6.11 -5.87
N ARG A 61 -13.04 -6.29 -6.72
CA ARG A 61 -13.16 -7.10 -7.94
C ARG A 61 -13.61 -8.53 -7.64
N ARG A 62 -13.01 -9.16 -6.64
CA ARG A 62 -13.36 -10.52 -6.24
C ARG A 62 -14.78 -10.61 -5.71
N LEU A 63 -15.22 -9.71 -4.84
CA LEU A 63 -16.59 -9.69 -4.33
C LEU A 63 -17.62 -9.49 -5.45
N ARG A 64 -17.32 -8.63 -6.44
CA ARG A 64 -18.18 -8.45 -7.64
C ARG A 64 -18.26 -9.73 -8.47
N LEU A 65 -17.14 -10.44 -8.66
CA LEU A 65 -17.14 -11.74 -9.35
C LEU A 65 -17.89 -12.83 -8.57
N GLU A 66 -17.78 -12.86 -7.23
CA GLU A 66 -18.55 -13.79 -6.39
C GLU A 66 -20.06 -13.51 -6.45
N ARG A 67 -20.46 -12.23 -6.47
CA ARG A 67 -21.84 -11.82 -6.72
C ARG A 67 -22.33 -12.33 -8.07
N ALA A 68 -21.56 -12.06 -9.13
CA ALA A 68 -21.85 -12.52 -10.49
C ALA A 68 -21.99 -14.05 -10.57
N ALA A 69 -21.13 -14.81 -9.88
CA ALA A 69 -21.24 -16.26 -9.79
C ALA A 69 -22.54 -16.72 -9.12
N GLY A 70 -22.98 -15.99 -8.09
CA GLY A 70 -24.29 -16.20 -7.45
C GLY A 70 -25.46 -15.95 -8.40
N GLU A 71 -25.41 -14.90 -9.19
CA GLU A 71 -26.44 -14.54 -10.17
C GLU A 71 -26.51 -15.53 -11.34
N LEU A 72 -25.35 -15.96 -11.87
CA LEU A 72 -25.28 -17.00 -12.89
C LEU A 72 -25.96 -18.31 -12.46
N ARG A 73 -25.87 -18.68 -11.18
CA ARG A 73 -26.50 -19.91 -10.66
C ARG A 73 -28.01 -19.79 -10.44
N ARG A 74 -28.49 -18.60 -10.09
CA ARG A 74 -29.89 -18.39 -9.67
C ARG A 74 -30.81 -18.06 -10.82
N GLY A 75 -30.31 -17.46 -11.91
CA GLY A 75 -31.20 -16.77 -12.79
C GLY A 75 -30.97 -16.90 -14.28
N SER A 76 -31.92 -16.29 -14.98
CA SER A 76 -32.00 -16.14 -16.42
C SER A 76 -31.30 -14.86 -16.93
N THR A 77 -30.74 -14.03 -16.07
CA THR A 77 -30.03 -12.79 -16.44
C THR A 77 -28.93 -13.08 -17.45
N SER A 78 -28.85 -12.31 -18.52
CA SER A 78 -27.84 -12.51 -19.57
C SER A 78 -26.42 -12.34 -19.00
N VAL A 79 -25.45 -13.05 -19.57
CA VAL A 79 -24.04 -12.93 -19.14
C VAL A 79 -23.53 -11.53 -19.37
N ILE A 80 -24.01 -10.85 -20.41
CA ILE A 80 -23.63 -9.46 -20.72
C ILE A 80 -24.13 -8.53 -19.60
N GLN A 81 -25.38 -8.66 -19.16
CA GLN A 81 -25.90 -7.83 -18.09
C GLN A 81 -25.14 -8.07 -16.78
N ILE A 82 -24.87 -9.33 -16.42
CA ILE A 82 -24.07 -9.68 -15.24
C ILE A 82 -22.65 -9.08 -15.32
N ALA A 83 -22.06 -9.03 -16.51
CA ALA A 83 -20.74 -8.42 -16.70
C ALA A 83 -20.78 -6.90 -16.44
N LEU A 84 -21.81 -6.21 -16.95
CA LEU A 84 -22.01 -4.77 -16.71
C LEU A 84 -22.26 -4.50 -15.23
N ASP A 85 -23.12 -5.26 -14.57
CA ASP A 85 -23.43 -5.14 -13.13
C ASP A 85 -22.19 -5.45 -12.25
N ALA A 86 -21.25 -6.27 -12.75
CA ALA A 86 -19.97 -6.52 -12.11
C ALA A 86 -18.92 -5.41 -12.38
N GLY A 87 -19.28 -4.38 -13.15
CA GLY A 87 -18.44 -3.22 -13.44
C GLY A 87 -17.40 -3.45 -14.54
N TYR A 88 -17.66 -4.35 -15.48
CA TYR A 88 -16.81 -4.59 -16.64
C TYR A 88 -17.34 -3.87 -17.88
N GLU A 89 -16.45 -3.22 -18.62
CA GLU A 89 -16.76 -2.49 -19.85
C GLU A 89 -16.99 -3.43 -21.05
N SER A 90 -16.48 -4.68 -20.99
CA SER A 90 -16.67 -5.68 -22.04
C SER A 90 -16.91 -7.08 -21.50
N HIS A 91 -17.69 -7.86 -22.27
CA HIS A 91 -17.95 -9.27 -22.00
C HIS A 91 -16.67 -10.12 -21.98
N GLU A 92 -15.71 -9.80 -22.85
CA GLU A 92 -14.42 -10.52 -22.96
C GLU A 92 -13.58 -10.31 -21.71
N ALA A 93 -13.48 -9.06 -21.21
CA ALA A 93 -12.75 -8.74 -19.99
C ALA A 93 -13.35 -9.44 -18.78
N PHE A 94 -14.69 -9.42 -18.66
CA PHE A 94 -15.40 -10.18 -17.64
C PHE A 94 -15.12 -11.67 -17.74
N THR A 95 -15.26 -12.26 -18.94
CA THR A 95 -15.07 -13.70 -19.17
C THR A 95 -13.66 -14.15 -18.79
N ARG A 96 -12.61 -13.39 -19.16
CA ARG A 96 -11.23 -13.67 -18.76
C ARG A 96 -11.06 -13.64 -17.24
N SER A 97 -11.55 -12.59 -16.59
CA SER A 97 -11.44 -12.41 -15.14
C SER A 97 -12.22 -13.46 -14.37
N PHE A 98 -13.42 -13.79 -14.85
CA PHE A 98 -14.28 -14.82 -14.26
C PHE A 98 -13.66 -16.22 -14.38
N LYS A 99 -13.16 -16.57 -15.59
CA LYS A 99 -12.47 -17.85 -15.82
C LYS A 99 -11.22 -17.98 -14.95
N ALA A 100 -10.44 -16.92 -14.80
CA ALA A 100 -9.27 -16.91 -13.91
C ALA A 100 -9.65 -17.14 -12.44
N ALA A 101 -10.78 -16.58 -11.98
CA ALA A 101 -11.25 -16.70 -10.59
C ALA A 101 -11.92 -18.05 -10.28
N PHE A 102 -12.68 -18.64 -11.25
CA PHE A 102 -13.53 -19.81 -11.02
C PHE A 102 -13.19 -21.02 -11.88
N GLY A 103 -12.15 -20.95 -12.72
CA GLY A 103 -11.69 -22.06 -13.56
C GLY A 103 -12.57 -22.36 -14.80
N ALA A 104 -13.74 -21.71 -14.93
CA ALA A 104 -14.67 -21.94 -16.02
C ALA A 104 -15.23 -20.63 -16.58
N ALA A 105 -15.57 -20.60 -17.88
CA ALA A 105 -16.24 -19.45 -18.47
C ALA A 105 -17.65 -19.27 -17.87
N PRO A 106 -18.22 -18.05 -17.82
CA PRO A 106 -19.51 -17.75 -17.20
C PRO A 106 -20.66 -18.65 -17.70
N SER A 107 -20.73 -18.88 -19.03
CA SER A 107 -21.75 -19.74 -19.64
C SER A 107 -21.60 -21.21 -19.25
N GLN A 108 -20.37 -21.69 -19.09
CA GLN A 108 -20.10 -23.04 -18.60
C GLN A 108 -20.42 -23.13 -17.11
N PHE A 109 -20.01 -22.15 -16.32
CA PHE A 109 -20.26 -22.07 -14.88
C PHE A 109 -21.77 -22.13 -14.56
N ARG A 110 -22.62 -21.47 -15.36
CA ARG A 110 -24.07 -21.53 -15.24
C ARG A 110 -24.63 -22.95 -15.34
N ARG A 111 -23.99 -23.82 -16.16
CA ARG A 111 -24.42 -25.23 -16.34
C ARG A 111 -23.90 -26.14 -15.24
N ILE A 112 -22.73 -25.78 -14.65
CA ILE A 112 -22.09 -26.57 -13.61
C ILE A 112 -22.61 -26.06 -12.25
N ARG A 113 -23.61 -26.75 -11.67
CA ARG A 113 -24.21 -26.35 -10.38
C ARG A 113 -23.29 -26.50 -9.14
N ARG A 114 -21.98 -26.72 -9.30
CA ARG A 114 -21.01 -26.82 -8.20
C ARG A 114 -20.56 -25.42 -7.75
N ALA A 115 -20.66 -25.17 -6.45
CA ALA A 115 -20.10 -24.00 -5.82
C ALA A 115 -18.58 -24.14 -5.70
N GLN A 116 -17.81 -23.42 -6.53
CA GLN A 116 -16.41 -23.15 -6.26
C GLN A 116 -16.32 -21.73 -5.70
N SER A 117 -15.83 -21.59 -4.48
CA SER A 117 -15.45 -20.29 -3.92
C SER A 117 -13.95 -20.14 -4.05
N ALA A 118 -13.49 -18.95 -4.43
CA ALA A 118 -12.07 -18.63 -4.37
C ALA A 118 -11.57 -18.78 -2.95
N THR A 119 -10.42 -19.44 -2.76
CA THR A 119 -9.78 -19.51 -1.44
C THR A 119 -9.12 -18.16 -1.16
N VAL A 120 -9.52 -17.48 -0.08
CA VAL A 120 -8.95 -16.20 0.33
C VAL A 120 -8.52 -16.23 1.79
N ILE A 121 -7.41 -15.56 2.08
CA ILE A 121 -6.79 -15.54 3.42
C ILE A 121 -7.75 -14.94 4.44
N SER A 122 -8.38 -13.82 4.11
CA SER A 122 -9.33 -13.12 5.00
C SER A 122 -10.58 -13.92 5.33
N GLY A 123 -10.94 -14.90 4.48
CA GLY A 123 -12.20 -15.65 4.59
C GLY A 123 -13.45 -14.79 4.36
N VAL A 124 -13.29 -13.56 3.86
CA VAL A 124 -14.39 -12.65 3.54
C VAL A 124 -14.90 -12.96 2.13
N HIS A 125 -16.11 -13.43 2.04
CA HIS A 125 -16.83 -13.71 0.79
C HIS A 125 -18.06 -12.83 0.69
N PHE A 126 -18.53 -12.60 -0.54
CA PHE A 126 -19.76 -11.85 -0.77
C PHE A 126 -20.98 -12.56 -0.16
N ARG A 127 -21.67 -11.84 0.71
CA ARG A 127 -22.92 -12.28 1.36
C ARG A 127 -23.89 -11.12 1.38
N PRO A 128 -24.94 -11.13 0.52
CA PRO A 128 -25.89 -10.03 0.45
C PRO A 128 -26.59 -9.81 1.79
N GLY A 129 -26.75 -8.53 2.18
CA GLY A 129 -27.48 -8.15 3.40
C GLY A 129 -26.82 -8.55 4.72
N THR A 130 -25.57 -9.00 4.70
CA THR A 130 -24.88 -9.47 5.91
C THR A 130 -23.85 -8.46 6.40
N THR A 131 -23.87 -8.17 7.69
CA THR A 131 -22.78 -7.45 8.37
C THR A 131 -21.71 -8.45 8.77
N LEU A 132 -20.46 -8.16 8.39
CA LEU A 132 -19.32 -9.01 8.74
C LEU A 132 -19.04 -8.92 10.22
N GLN A 133 -18.91 -10.07 10.89
CA GLN A 133 -18.61 -10.14 12.32
C GLN A 133 -17.11 -10.29 12.60
N HIS A 134 -16.37 -10.89 11.67
CA HIS A 134 -14.93 -11.11 11.78
C HIS A 134 -14.30 -11.39 10.42
N PHE A 135 -12.99 -11.27 10.35
CA PHE A 135 -12.15 -11.74 9.26
C PHE A 135 -10.84 -12.31 9.78
N ARG A 136 -10.20 -13.14 8.99
CA ARG A 136 -8.88 -13.67 9.30
C ARG A 136 -7.81 -12.70 8.80
N THR A 137 -6.90 -12.31 9.67
CA THR A 137 -5.72 -11.54 9.27
C THR A 137 -4.67 -12.48 8.69
N VAL A 138 -3.88 -11.97 7.76
CA VAL A 138 -2.63 -12.63 7.36
C VAL A 138 -1.83 -12.91 8.63
N ARG A 139 -1.35 -14.14 8.80
CA ARG A 139 -0.42 -14.44 9.89
C ARG A 139 0.83 -13.61 9.62
N GLY A 140 1.14 -12.68 10.50
CA GLY A 140 2.39 -11.94 10.42
C GLY A 140 3.54 -12.95 10.36
N GLY A 141 4.43 -12.76 9.39
CA GLY A 141 5.65 -13.55 9.29
C GLY A 141 6.43 -13.47 10.60
N THR A 142 7.17 -14.52 10.86
CA THR A 142 8.08 -14.65 11.98
C THR A 142 9.01 -13.45 12.08
N SER A 143 9.02 -12.82 13.25
CA SER A 143 10.01 -11.86 13.74
C SER A 143 10.65 -10.90 12.70
N MET A 144 9.85 -10.01 12.14
CA MET A 144 10.40 -8.81 11.49
C MET A 144 11.18 -8.03 12.58
N ASN A 145 12.45 -7.74 12.32
CA ASN A 145 13.23 -6.86 13.19
C ASN A 145 12.78 -5.42 12.97
N VAL A 146 12.17 -4.82 13.98
CA VAL A 146 11.71 -3.43 13.93
C VAL A 146 12.23 -2.69 15.15
N GLU A 147 12.92 -1.59 14.90
CA GLU A 147 13.44 -0.69 15.92
C GLU A 147 12.61 0.60 15.95
N ILE A 148 12.41 1.15 17.15
CA ILE A 148 11.82 2.48 17.31
C ILE A 148 12.95 3.46 17.56
N GLN A 149 13.07 4.44 16.68
CA GLN A 149 14.10 5.47 16.73
C GLN A 149 13.45 6.85 16.82
N ARG A 150 14.15 7.76 17.52
CA ARG A 150 13.78 9.18 17.53
C ARG A 150 14.74 9.95 16.63
N LEU A 151 14.18 10.50 15.55
CA LEU A 151 14.93 11.27 14.58
C LEU A 151 14.80 12.77 14.88
N GLN A 152 15.88 13.51 14.61
CA GLN A 152 15.82 14.96 14.49
C GLN A 152 15.18 15.33 13.15
N PRO A 153 14.61 16.54 13.00
CA PRO A 153 14.19 17.01 11.68
C PRO A 153 15.37 17.00 10.72
N MET A 154 15.14 16.56 9.48
CA MET A 154 16.17 16.52 8.44
C MET A 154 15.76 17.44 7.30
N ARG A 155 16.63 18.37 6.95
CA ARG A 155 16.48 19.22 5.77
C ARG A 155 17.01 18.47 4.55
N VAL A 156 16.19 18.38 3.48
CA VAL A 156 16.54 17.64 2.28
C VAL A 156 16.30 18.48 1.02
N ALA A 157 17.26 18.42 0.11
CA ALA A 157 17.09 18.85 -1.27
C ALA A 157 16.45 17.72 -2.05
N PHE A 158 15.50 18.01 -2.95
CA PHE A 158 14.80 16.96 -3.67
C PHE A 158 14.39 17.35 -5.09
N LEU A 159 14.25 16.32 -5.92
CA LEU A 159 13.51 16.38 -7.18
C LEU A 159 12.29 15.48 -7.10
N ARG A 160 11.14 15.98 -7.57
CA ARG A 160 9.92 15.20 -7.63
C ARG A 160 9.82 14.45 -8.94
N HIS A 161 9.71 13.12 -8.82
CA HIS A 161 9.27 12.24 -9.88
C HIS A 161 7.74 12.14 -9.89
N VAL A 162 7.14 12.20 -11.08
CA VAL A 162 5.73 11.88 -11.30
C VAL A 162 5.67 10.82 -12.40
N GLY A 163 5.33 9.61 -12.01
CA GLY A 163 5.36 8.46 -12.91
C GLY A 163 5.53 7.14 -12.15
N PRO A 164 5.64 6.01 -12.85
CA PRO A 164 5.80 4.71 -12.21
C PRO A 164 7.17 4.59 -11.51
N TYR A 165 7.21 3.88 -10.39
CA TYR A 165 8.42 3.73 -9.57
C TYR A 165 9.63 3.11 -10.31
N ASN A 166 9.40 2.31 -11.35
CA ASN A 166 10.48 1.75 -12.17
C ASN A 166 11.18 2.79 -13.08
N ALA A 167 10.68 4.01 -13.14
CA ALA A 167 11.26 5.12 -13.89
C ALA A 167 11.95 6.18 -13.00
N VAL A 168 12.05 5.95 -11.69
CA VAL A 168 12.65 6.94 -10.76
C VAL A 168 14.15 7.10 -10.95
N GLY A 169 14.85 6.13 -11.57
CA GLY A 169 16.29 6.18 -11.80
C GLY A 169 16.74 7.47 -12.48
N ALA A 170 16.08 7.87 -13.58
CA ALA A 170 16.40 9.12 -14.28
C ALA A 170 16.25 10.37 -13.40
N THR A 171 15.36 10.36 -12.39
CA THR A 171 15.21 11.47 -11.44
C THR A 171 16.37 11.48 -10.44
N TRP A 172 16.84 10.30 -10.01
CA TRP A 172 18.02 10.17 -9.19
C TRP A 172 19.28 10.64 -9.92
N ASP A 173 19.52 10.16 -11.15
CA ASP A 173 20.67 10.56 -11.98
C ASP A 173 20.75 12.08 -12.14
N ARG A 174 19.58 12.70 -12.38
CA ARG A 174 19.47 14.16 -12.52
C ARG A 174 19.77 14.88 -11.22
N LEU A 175 19.18 14.46 -10.11
CA LEU A 175 19.46 15.04 -8.78
C LEU A 175 20.94 14.95 -8.44
N LEU A 176 21.53 13.76 -8.54
CA LEU A 176 22.93 13.53 -8.22
C LEU A 176 23.88 14.30 -9.13
N THR A 177 23.56 14.43 -10.43
CA THR A 177 24.34 15.25 -11.37
C THR A 177 24.36 16.71 -10.96
N ILE A 178 23.23 17.29 -10.56
CA ILE A 178 23.16 18.70 -10.13
C ILE A 178 23.90 18.87 -8.80
N MET A 179 23.58 18.04 -7.81
CA MET A 179 24.19 18.10 -6.49
C MET A 179 25.73 17.88 -6.52
N GLY A 180 26.19 17.00 -7.42
CA GLY A 180 27.62 16.73 -7.61
C GLY A 180 28.36 17.90 -8.24
N LYS A 181 27.79 18.58 -9.26
CA LYS A 181 28.37 19.78 -9.88
C LYS A 181 28.53 20.92 -8.88
N ASP A 182 27.60 21.05 -7.96
CA ASP A 182 27.60 22.10 -6.94
C ASP A 182 28.40 21.71 -5.69
N GLY A 183 29.05 20.52 -5.68
CA GLY A 183 29.95 20.06 -4.60
C GLY A 183 29.25 19.54 -3.34
N TYR A 184 27.94 19.33 -3.36
CA TYR A 184 27.17 18.95 -2.18
C TYR A 184 27.21 17.44 -1.84
N LEU A 185 27.86 16.61 -2.65
CA LEU A 185 27.97 15.15 -2.39
C LEU A 185 29.24 14.76 -1.63
N GLY A 186 30.16 15.70 -1.36
CA GLY A 186 31.45 15.42 -0.73
C GLY A 186 31.41 15.01 0.75
N GLY A 187 30.29 15.27 1.45
CA GLY A 187 30.08 14.97 2.87
C GLY A 187 29.35 13.65 3.15
N CYS A 188 29.24 12.74 2.19
CA CYS A 188 28.44 11.51 2.30
C CYS A 188 27.02 11.77 2.80
N PRO A 189 26.23 12.59 2.11
CA PRO A 189 24.88 12.89 2.53
C PRO A 189 23.99 11.65 2.46
N MET A 190 22.96 11.60 3.31
CA MET A 190 21.99 10.52 3.29
C MET A 190 21.10 10.64 2.05
N MET A 191 20.98 9.54 1.29
CA MET A 191 20.07 9.42 0.15
C MET A 191 18.77 8.76 0.61
N LEU A 192 17.64 9.42 0.39
CA LEU A 192 16.35 8.92 0.83
C LEU A 192 15.24 9.20 -0.18
N GLY A 193 14.27 8.29 -0.24
CA GLY A 193 13.10 8.39 -1.08
C GLY A 193 11.84 8.60 -0.26
N ILE A 194 11.06 9.65 -0.56
CA ILE A 194 9.77 9.86 0.10
C ILE A 194 8.65 9.33 -0.80
N CYS A 195 8.04 8.22 -0.37
CA CYS A 195 6.95 7.56 -1.09
C CYS A 195 5.62 8.25 -0.77
N ARG A 196 5.18 9.13 -1.66
CA ARG A 196 3.95 9.91 -1.43
C ARG A 196 2.69 9.17 -1.79
N ASP A 197 2.77 8.23 -2.72
CA ASP A 197 1.61 7.50 -3.22
C ASP A 197 1.89 5.99 -3.23
N ASP A 198 0.83 5.21 -3.10
CA ASP A 198 0.92 3.76 -3.19
C ASP A 198 0.69 3.33 -4.65
N PRO A 199 1.63 2.60 -5.27
CA PRO A 199 1.57 2.23 -6.69
C PRO A 199 0.45 1.26 -7.03
N GLU A 200 -0.14 0.59 -6.04
CA GLU A 200 -1.22 -0.37 -6.29
C GLU A 200 -2.58 0.31 -6.47
N VAL A 201 -2.72 1.53 -6.00
CA VAL A 201 -3.99 2.27 -6.01
C VAL A 201 -3.93 3.55 -6.81
N THR A 202 -2.75 4.15 -6.92
CA THR A 202 -2.52 5.36 -7.70
C THR A 202 -2.24 4.99 -9.16
N PRO A 203 -2.91 5.63 -10.14
CA PRO A 203 -2.57 5.42 -11.54
C PRO A 203 -1.08 5.67 -11.78
N PRO A 204 -0.37 4.83 -12.54
CA PRO A 204 1.09 4.95 -12.72
C PRO A 204 1.55 6.34 -13.12
N SER A 205 0.81 7.04 -13.99
CA SER A 205 1.13 8.40 -14.43
C SER A 205 0.95 9.49 -13.38
N LYS A 206 0.41 9.17 -12.19
CA LYS A 206 0.13 10.11 -11.10
C LYS A 206 0.90 9.79 -9.82
N ILE A 207 1.69 8.74 -9.80
CA ILE A 207 2.50 8.36 -8.64
C ILE A 207 3.56 9.43 -8.43
N ARG A 208 3.64 9.95 -7.20
CA ARG A 208 4.65 10.94 -6.79
C ARG A 208 5.67 10.28 -5.88
N TYR A 209 6.91 10.57 -6.19
CA TYR A 209 8.05 10.14 -5.39
C TYR A 209 9.07 11.27 -5.34
N ASP A 210 9.61 11.58 -4.18
CA ASP A 210 10.64 12.57 -4.03
C ASP A 210 11.99 11.87 -3.82
N ALA A 211 12.90 12.00 -4.78
CA ALA A 211 14.31 11.63 -4.62
C ALA A 211 14.99 12.74 -3.81
N CYS A 212 15.59 12.40 -2.68
CA CYS A 212 16.06 13.37 -1.71
C CYS A 212 17.50 13.09 -1.27
N VAL A 213 18.23 14.18 -1.02
CA VAL A 213 19.58 14.17 -0.42
C VAL A 213 19.56 15.11 0.78
N THR A 214 20.10 14.67 1.93
CA THR A 214 20.22 15.57 3.11
C THR A 214 21.16 16.73 2.82
N VAL A 215 20.79 17.92 3.30
CA VAL A 215 21.57 19.15 3.11
C VAL A 215 21.60 19.97 4.40
N ASP A 216 22.66 20.73 4.54
CA ASP A 216 22.84 21.67 5.66
C ASP A 216 21.97 22.92 5.49
N ASP A 217 21.89 23.74 6.54
CA ASP A 217 21.10 24.97 6.56
C ASP A 217 21.57 26.01 5.56
N ASP A 218 22.87 25.95 5.19
CA ASP A 218 23.47 26.86 4.21
C ASP A 218 23.17 26.50 2.75
N PHE A 219 22.61 25.33 2.50
CA PHE A 219 22.23 24.94 1.15
C PHE A 219 21.21 25.92 0.57
N ARG A 220 21.46 26.37 -0.66
CA ARG A 220 20.51 27.19 -1.44
C ARG A 220 20.09 26.44 -2.68
N PRO A 221 18.77 26.21 -2.85
CA PRO A 221 18.28 25.49 -4.01
C PRO A 221 18.57 26.26 -5.29
N ASN A 222 18.98 25.55 -6.34
CA ASN A 222 19.25 26.10 -7.66
C ASN A 222 18.43 25.34 -8.72
N GLY A 223 17.91 26.10 -9.68
CA GLY A 223 17.16 25.53 -10.80
C GLY A 223 15.86 24.83 -10.33
N GLU A 224 15.76 23.55 -10.63
CA GLU A 224 14.58 22.73 -10.34
C GLU A 224 14.60 22.02 -8.97
N ILE A 225 15.76 22.09 -8.27
CA ILE A 225 15.88 21.50 -6.94
C ILE A 225 15.00 22.28 -5.96
N GLN A 226 14.22 21.55 -5.20
CA GLN A 226 13.40 22.07 -4.12
C GLN A 226 13.93 21.60 -2.77
N VAL A 227 13.50 22.26 -1.69
CA VAL A 227 13.88 21.91 -0.32
C VAL A 227 12.63 21.63 0.49
N GLN A 228 12.69 20.58 1.30
CA GLN A 228 11.66 20.25 2.29
C GLN A 228 12.30 19.75 3.58
N VAL A 229 11.49 19.64 4.63
CA VAL A 229 11.91 19.08 5.91
C VAL A 229 11.19 17.75 6.13
N VAL A 230 11.95 16.68 6.34
CA VAL A 230 11.44 15.45 6.94
C VAL A 230 11.29 15.70 8.43
N GLU A 231 10.06 15.68 8.91
CA GLU A 231 9.78 16.02 10.32
C GLU A 231 10.47 15.05 11.27
N GLY A 232 11.04 15.57 12.35
CA GLY A 232 11.56 14.78 13.44
C GLY A 232 10.45 14.02 14.19
N GLY A 233 10.84 13.23 15.18
CA GLY A 233 9.92 12.46 16.04
C GLY A 233 10.23 10.97 16.04
N GLU A 234 9.29 10.18 16.57
CA GLU A 234 9.46 8.73 16.62
C GLU A 234 9.11 8.08 15.29
N TYR A 235 9.95 7.16 14.87
CA TYR A 235 9.78 6.32 13.70
C TYR A 235 10.02 4.86 14.06
N ALA A 236 9.22 3.99 13.48
CA ALA A 236 9.56 2.57 13.40
C ALA A 236 10.44 2.37 12.16
N ARG A 237 11.54 1.65 12.29
CA ARG A 237 12.49 1.31 11.23
C ARG A 237 12.56 -0.19 11.05
N THR A 238 12.59 -0.63 9.80
CA THR A 238 12.94 -2.01 9.42
C THR A 238 13.79 -1.99 8.17
N THR A 239 14.70 -2.95 8.04
CA THR A 239 15.55 -3.06 6.86
C THR A 239 14.97 -4.08 5.88
N HIS A 240 14.82 -3.68 4.64
CA HIS A 240 14.55 -4.54 3.50
C HIS A 240 15.86 -4.98 2.87
N ALA A 241 16.01 -6.27 2.59
CA ALA A 241 17.11 -6.83 1.80
C ALA A 241 16.56 -7.34 0.45
N GLY A 242 17.19 -6.94 -0.63
CA GLY A 242 16.86 -7.37 -2.00
C GLY A 242 16.33 -6.25 -2.91
N LEU A 243 15.80 -6.67 -4.04
CA LEU A 243 15.33 -5.81 -5.13
C LEU A 243 14.23 -4.83 -4.67
N TYR A 244 14.27 -3.59 -5.14
CA TYR A 244 13.27 -2.55 -4.86
C TYR A 244 11.83 -2.95 -5.27
N ASN A 245 11.66 -3.80 -6.29
CA ASN A 245 10.33 -4.29 -6.70
C ASN A 245 9.69 -5.24 -5.68
N THR A 246 10.45 -5.71 -4.67
CA THR A 246 9.96 -6.55 -3.57
C THR A 246 9.63 -5.77 -2.30
N LEU A 247 9.94 -4.48 -2.24
CA LEU A 247 9.63 -3.57 -1.10
C LEU A 247 8.15 -3.63 -0.67
N GLY A 248 7.23 -3.75 -1.63
CA GLY A 248 5.80 -3.85 -1.34
C GLY A 248 5.44 -4.99 -0.38
N ARG A 249 6.16 -6.12 -0.43
CA ARG A 249 6.00 -7.23 0.50
C ARG A 249 6.45 -6.84 1.91
N THR A 250 7.62 -6.22 2.03
CA THR A 250 8.14 -5.74 3.33
C THR A 250 7.21 -4.71 3.95
N TYR A 251 6.68 -3.77 3.16
CA TYR A 251 5.67 -2.83 3.63
C TYR A 251 4.40 -3.53 4.14
N ALA A 252 3.90 -4.54 3.47
CA ALA A 252 2.72 -5.29 3.89
C ALA A 252 2.96 -6.03 5.22
N GLU A 253 4.13 -6.66 5.38
CA GLU A 253 4.53 -7.33 6.63
C GLU A 253 4.75 -6.32 7.76
N PHE A 254 5.35 -5.17 7.46
CA PHE A 254 5.63 -4.11 8.42
C PHE A 254 4.36 -3.43 8.91
N LEU A 255 3.57 -2.86 7.99
CA LEU A 255 2.40 -2.05 8.35
C LEU A 255 1.13 -2.88 8.60
N GLY A 256 1.03 -4.07 8.02
CA GLY A 256 -0.11 -4.97 8.24
C GLY A 256 0.15 -6.10 9.24
N GLY A 257 1.41 -6.48 9.41
CA GLY A 257 1.83 -7.54 10.33
C GLY A 257 2.28 -7.00 11.69
N TRP A 258 3.39 -6.26 11.71
CA TRP A 258 4.00 -5.75 12.94
C TRP A 258 3.20 -4.61 13.58
N LEU A 259 2.88 -3.56 12.82
CA LEU A 259 2.26 -2.34 13.36
C LEU A 259 0.99 -2.61 14.20
N PRO A 260 0.01 -3.42 13.76
CA PRO A 260 -1.19 -3.69 14.57
C PRO A 260 -0.91 -4.39 15.90
N ARG A 261 0.26 -5.03 16.04
CA ARG A 261 0.69 -5.76 17.25
C ARG A 261 1.62 -4.96 18.14
N SER A 262 2.17 -3.85 17.62
CA SER A 262 3.17 -3.04 18.31
C SER A 262 2.59 -2.13 19.41
N GLY A 263 1.28 -1.95 19.45
CA GLY A 263 0.65 -0.97 20.32
C GLY A 263 0.77 0.48 19.84
N ARG A 264 1.28 0.70 18.60
CA ARG A 264 1.59 2.02 18.03
C ARG A 264 0.59 2.40 16.92
N GLU A 265 0.52 3.70 16.64
CA GLU A 265 -0.20 4.27 15.49
C GLU A 265 0.72 5.14 14.65
N LEU A 266 0.42 5.19 13.35
CA LEU A 266 1.12 6.09 12.44
C LEU A 266 0.56 7.51 12.55
N ARG A 267 1.44 8.52 12.45
CA ARG A 267 1.01 9.91 12.23
C ARG A 267 0.71 10.14 10.74
N ASN A 268 0.03 11.24 10.44
CA ASN A 268 -0.33 11.60 9.07
C ASN A 268 0.87 12.23 8.31
N ALA A 269 1.88 11.41 8.04
CA ALA A 269 3.04 11.78 7.25
C ALA A 269 3.47 10.57 6.39
N PRO A 270 4.10 10.76 5.22
CA PRO A 270 4.55 9.66 4.39
C PRO A 270 5.66 8.85 5.08
N CYS A 271 5.76 7.56 4.72
CA CYS A 271 6.98 6.79 4.96
C CYS A 271 8.10 7.30 4.06
N PHE A 272 9.33 7.10 4.50
CA PHE A 272 10.49 7.30 3.63
C PHE A 272 11.43 6.10 3.70
N GLU A 273 12.26 5.98 2.69
CA GLU A 273 13.23 4.91 2.49
C GLU A 273 14.63 5.52 2.52
N VAL A 274 15.58 4.90 3.20
CA VAL A 274 17.01 5.28 3.17
C VAL A 274 17.77 4.17 2.47
N TYR A 275 18.48 4.52 1.41
CA TYR A 275 19.26 3.57 0.63
C TYR A 275 20.65 3.44 1.25
N LEU A 276 20.97 2.23 1.75
CA LEU A 276 22.17 1.99 2.55
C LEU A 276 23.39 1.63 1.71
N ASN A 277 23.17 1.19 0.48
CA ASN A 277 24.23 0.85 -0.47
C ASN A 277 23.85 1.27 -1.88
N ASP A 278 24.84 1.36 -2.74
CA ASP A 278 24.73 1.85 -4.09
C ASP A 278 24.28 0.73 -5.04
N PRO A 279 23.15 0.90 -5.76
CA PRO A 279 22.65 -0.11 -6.68
C PRO A 279 23.55 -0.35 -7.93
N GLU A 280 24.46 0.58 -8.26
CA GLU A 280 25.39 0.41 -9.36
C GLU A 280 26.55 -0.53 -9.02
N SER A 281 26.91 -0.61 -7.74
CA SER A 281 28.04 -1.40 -7.24
C SER A 281 27.67 -2.61 -6.40
N THR A 282 26.37 -2.77 -6.06
CA THR A 282 25.87 -3.84 -5.18
C THR A 282 25.03 -4.83 -5.97
N ALA A 283 25.19 -6.14 -5.73
CA ALA A 283 24.34 -7.16 -6.34
C ALA A 283 22.88 -6.93 -5.93
N PRO A 284 21.90 -7.14 -6.86
CA PRO A 284 20.50 -6.84 -6.60
C PRO A 284 19.90 -7.50 -5.35
N GLU A 285 20.36 -8.72 -5.02
CA GLU A 285 19.96 -9.47 -3.82
C GLU A 285 20.52 -8.93 -2.52
N ASP A 286 21.63 -8.16 -2.58
CA ASP A 286 22.34 -7.59 -1.45
C ASP A 286 21.99 -6.12 -1.20
N LEU A 287 21.08 -5.56 -2.00
CA LEU A 287 20.60 -4.20 -1.78
C LEU A 287 19.91 -4.09 -0.43
N LEU A 288 20.24 -3.04 0.31
CA LEU A 288 19.68 -2.75 1.63
C LEU A 288 18.94 -1.42 1.62
N THR A 289 17.71 -1.44 2.11
CA THR A 289 16.87 -0.25 2.22
C THR A 289 16.22 -0.21 3.59
N ASP A 290 16.49 0.82 4.36
CA ASP A 290 15.76 1.08 5.61
C ASP A 290 14.43 1.78 5.31
N ILE A 291 13.35 1.22 5.82
CA ILE A 291 12.00 1.79 5.72
C ILE A 291 11.65 2.44 7.06
N TYR A 292 11.34 3.72 7.01
CA TYR A 292 10.93 4.51 8.17
C TYR A 292 9.43 4.82 8.12
N ALA A 293 8.68 4.37 9.12
CA ALA A 293 7.27 4.64 9.29
C ALA A 293 7.05 5.62 10.45
N PRO A 294 6.44 6.79 10.21
CA PRO A 294 6.28 7.84 11.22
C PRO A 294 5.25 7.44 12.27
N LEU A 295 5.64 7.45 13.55
CA LEU A 295 4.80 7.07 14.67
C LEU A 295 4.18 8.28 15.38
N ARG A 296 2.97 8.12 15.89
CA ARG A 296 2.40 9.06 16.87
C ARG A 296 3.16 8.93 18.18
N PRO A 297 3.47 10.05 18.85
CA PRO A 297 4.03 10.01 20.21
C PRO A 297 3.13 9.20 21.12
N ILE A 298 3.72 8.40 22.01
CA ILE A 298 2.96 7.84 23.14
C ILE A 298 2.69 9.01 24.09
N SER A 299 1.42 9.40 24.21
CA SER A 299 1.05 10.39 25.22
C SER A 299 1.24 9.73 26.59
N ASN A 300 2.32 10.06 27.26
CA ASN A 300 2.43 9.83 28.71
C ASN A 300 1.50 10.83 29.38
N GLU A 301 0.21 10.50 29.49
CA GLU A 301 -0.63 11.16 30.49
C GLU A 301 -0.18 10.64 31.86
N LYS A 302 0.50 11.54 32.60
CA LYS A 302 0.68 11.43 34.04
C LYS A 302 -0.66 11.67 34.73
#